data_5554e3c1b4ee967ed67c8172e397705d
#
_entry.id   5554e3c1b4ee967ed67c8172e397705d
#
_cell.length_a   1.000
_cell.length_b   1.000
_cell.length_c   1.000
_cell.angle_alpha   90.00
_cell.angle_beta   90.00
_cell.angle_gamma   90.00
#
_symmetry.space_group_name_H-M   'P 1'
#
loop_
_entity.id
_entity.type
_entity.pdbx_description
1 polymer ?
#
loop_
_entity_poly.entity_id
_entity_poly.type
_entity_poly.pdbx_seq_one_letter_code
_entity_poly.pdbx_strand_id
1 'polypeptide(L)'
;MEYESLSKIYYKRPAEHNKTYFERFNSPLTRHFDFQIQGYNHRNKHPAFFCYTEEFTVLMEKIYKKHEDLLQALQVVPPLVLEQFILSSLVDEVRATSDIEGIHSTRKEIKEVVSGIVQSARFSSIVAKYKSILTDSALMQFKTCEDIRAFYDEFAHKEVTANDPTHKLDGDLFRRDSVSITSPSGKIIHRGVQPEKKIVELLNVTLEILHNPDMPLLARVAIFHYLFEYIHPFYDGNGRTARFIVSYFLARCCWQIMDWGRVIWKA
;
A
#
# COMPACT_ATOMS: atom_id res chain seq x y z
N MET A 1 -9.96 24.14 11.68
CA MET A 1 -10.09 24.63 10.26
C MET A 1 -9.84 23.43 9.36
N GLU A 2 -10.77 23.09 8.46
CA GLU A 2 -10.63 21.89 7.61
C GLU A 2 -9.40 22.03 6.69
N TYR A 3 -8.54 20.99 6.65
CA TYR A 3 -7.35 20.97 5.80
C TYR A 3 -7.75 20.76 4.34
N GLU A 4 -7.78 21.84 3.56
CA GLU A 4 -8.02 21.72 2.11
C GLU A 4 -6.76 21.30 1.37
N SER A 5 -6.88 20.34 0.43
CA SER A 5 -5.76 19.97 -0.44
C SER A 5 -5.27 21.16 -1.28
N LEU A 6 -3.98 21.21 -1.59
CA LEU A 6 -3.43 22.26 -2.46
C LEU A 6 -4.09 22.27 -3.84
N SER A 7 -4.45 21.10 -4.38
CA SER A 7 -5.21 21.01 -5.61
C SER A 7 -6.58 21.71 -5.50
N LYS A 8 -7.30 21.49 -4.41
CA LYS A 8 -8.60 22.14 -4.18
C LYS A 8 -8.46 23.67 -4.08
N ILE A 9 -7.39 24.15 -3.39
CA ILE A 9 -7.08 25.57 -3.28
C ILE A 9 -6.72 26.15 -4.65
N TYR A 10 -5.91 25.44 -5.45
CA TYR A 10 -5.53 25.87 -6.79
C TYR A 10 -6.75 26.19 -7.68
N TYR A 11 -7.77 25.32 -7.65
CA TYR A 11 -8.97 25.53 -8.47
C TYR A 11 -9.95 26.53 -7.87
N LYS A 12 -10.08 26.59 -6.54
CA LYS A 12 -11.05 27.48 -5.88
C LYS A 12 -10.53 28.89 -5.64
N ARG A 13 -9.25 29.02 -5.26
CA ARG A 13 -8.61 30.27 -4.85
C ARG A 13 -7.16 30.33 -5.36
N PRO A 14 -6.95 30.43 -6.68
CA PRO A 14 -5.61 30.37 -7.29
C PRO A 14 -4.62 31.37 -6.68
N ALA A 15 -5.07 32.55 -6.30
CA ALA A 15 -4.24 33.61 -5.71
C ALA A 15 -3.64 33.20 -4.33
N GLU A 16 -4.31 32.30 -3.59
CA GLU A 16 -3.84 31.85 -2.28
C GLU A 16 -2.94 30.61 -2.38
N HIS A 17 -2.94 29.92 -3.53
CA HIS A 17 -2.26 28.63 -3.68
C HIS A 17 -0.77 28.71 -3.33
N ASN A 18 -0.04 29.64 -3.92
CA ASN A 18 1.42 29.75 -3.69
C ASN A 18 1.72 30.10 -2.24
N LYS A 19 0.97 31.02 -1.63
CA LYS A 19 1.12 31.38 -0.23
C LYS A 19 0.93 30.15 0.66
N THR A 20 -0.17 29.43 0.48
CA THR A 20 -0.49 28.23 1.28
C THR A 20 0.53 27.12 1.05
N TYR A 21 1.03 26.94 -0.19
CA TYR A 21 2.11 25.99 -0.48
C TYR A 21 3.36 26.32 0.33
N PHE A 22 3.85 27.57 0.30
CA PHE A 22 5.06 27.97 1.02
C PHE A 22 4.88 27.92 2.53
N GLU A 23 3.73 28.30 3.06
CA GLU A 23 3.43 28.18 4.48
C GLU A 23 3.50 26.72 4.96
N ARG A 24 2.91 25.80 4.19
CA ARG A 24 2.97 24.36 4.50
C ARG A 24 4.35 23.77 4.32
N PHE A 25 5.02 24.12 3.22
CA PHE A 25 6.36 23.63 2.90
C PHE A 25 7.39 24.04 3.96
N ASN A 26 7.33 25.29 4.43
CA ASN A 26 8.26 25.83 5.44
C ASN A 26 7.80 25.63 6.89
N SER A 27 6.69 24.93 7.11
CA SER A 27 6.20 24.65 8.47
C SER A 27 7.20 23.78 9.23
N PRO A 28 7.45 24.05 10.53
CA PRO A 28 8.30 23.19 11.37
C PRO A 28 7.73 21.76 11.54
N LEU A 29 6.45 21.57 11.22
CA LEU A 29 5.78 20.28 11.24
C LEU A 29 5.87 19.54 9.89
N THR A 30 6.67 20.03 8.95
CA THR A 30 6.82 19.42 7.62
C THR A 30 8.10 18.58 7.54
N ARG A 31 7.96 17.37 7.04
CA ARG A 31 9.07 16.50 6.64
C ARG A 31 9.25 16.58 5.13
N HIS A 32 10.47 16.82 4.72
CA HIS A 32 10.90 16.88 3.32
C HIS A 32 11.55 15.56 2.93
N PHE A 33 11.38 15.18 1.66
CA PHE A 33 11.95 13.95 1.13
C PHE A 33 12.80 14.27 -0.11
N ASP A 34 13.86 13.51 -0.31
CA ASP A 34 14.66 13.58 -1.54
C ASP A 34 13.93 12.88 -2.70
N PHE A 35 12.76 13.42 -2.98
CA PHE A 35 11.83 12.90 -3.97
C PHE A 35 11.15 14.06 -4.68
N GLN A 36 11.16 14.02 -6.02
CA GLN A 36 10.54 15.05 -6.85
C GLN A 36 9.26 14.53 -7.48
N ILE A 37 8.17 15.23 -7.28
CA ILE A 37 6.86 14.94 -7.89
C ILE A 37 6.65 15.85 -9.09
N GLN A 38 6.19 15.26 -10.20
CA GLN A 38 5.80 15.98 -11.41
C GLN A 38 4.38 15.56 -11.77
N GLY A 39 3.47 16.51 -11.84
CA GLY A 39 2.11 16.25 -12.32
C GLY A 39 2.11 15.91 -13.81
N TYR A 40 1.17 15.05 -14.24
CA TYR A 40 0.97 14.75 -15.64
C TYR A 40 0.73 16.04 -16.45
N ASN A 41 1.42 16.21 -17.57
CA ASN A 41 1.42 17.42 -18.40
C ASN A 41 1.97 18.71 -17.73
N HIS A 42 2.56 18.62 -16.55
CA HIS A 42 3.28 19.75 -15.93
C HIS A 42 4.78 19.66 -16.22
N ARG A 43 5.40 20.82 -16.53
CA ARG A 43 6.85 20.89 -16.76
C ARG A 43 7.64 20.95 -15.45
N ASN A 44 7.05 21.53 -14.43
CA ASN A 44 7.72 21.77 -13.16
C ASN A 44 7.67 20.52 -12.27
N LYS A 45 8.80 20.24 -11.63
CA LYS A 45 8.93 19.28 -10.55
C LYS A 45 8.87 20.03 -9.22
N HIS A 46 8.26 19.40 -8.24
CA HIS A 46 8.13 19.92 -6.88
C HIS A 46 8.66 18.90 -5.88
N PRO A 47 9.43 19.34 -4.87
CA PRO A 47 9.88 18.42 -3.83
C PRO A 47 8.69 17.82 -3.07
N ALA A 48 8.74 16.53 -2.83
CA ALA A 48 7.75 15.86 -2.00
C ALA A 48 7.92 16.26 -0.53
N PHE A 49 6.82 16.48 0.16
CA PHE A 49 6.82 16.76 1.58
C PHE A 49 5.55 16.20 2.24
N PHE A 50 5.63 15.97 3.53
CA PHE A 50 4.51 15.57 4.36
C PHE A 50 4.37 16.55 5.53
N CYS A 51 3.22 17.20 5.64
CA CYS A 51 2.93 18.13 6.72
C CYS A 51 2.04 17.45 7.77
N TYR A 52 2.50 17.40 9.01
CA TYR A 52 1.69 16.94 10.13
C TYR A 52 0.64 17.99 10.46
N THR A 53 -0.62 17.69 10.21
CA THR A 53 -1.74 18.56 10.49
C THR A 53 -2.45 18.16 11.78
N GLU A 54 -3.25 19.08 12.35
CA GLU A 54 -4.09 18.77 13.49
C GLU A 54 -5.04 17.60 13.19
N GLU A 55 -5.67 17.63 12.01
CA GLU A 55 -6.59 16.57 11.58
C GLU A 55 -5.90 15.20 11.49
N PHE A 56 -4.66 15.19 10.97
CA PHE A 56 -3.86 13.95 10.92
C PHE A 56 -3.56 13.42 12.32
N THR A 57 -3.17 14.29 13.24
CA THR A 57 -2.86 13.91 14.63
C THR A 57 -4.10 13.36 15.35
N VAL A 58 -5.23 14.04 15.23
CA VAL A 58 -6.52 13.60 15.80
C VAL A 58 -6.97 12.26 15.18
N LEU A 59 -6.77 12.09 13.86
CA LEU A 59 -7.10 10.82 13.19
C LEU A 59 -6.21 9.68 13.68
N MET A 60 -4.91 9.90 13.83
CA MET A 60 -3.98 8.91 14.39
C MET A 60 -4.42 8.48 15.80
N GLU A 61 -4.72 9.43 16.68
CA GLU A 61 -5.19 9.14 18.04
C GLU A 61 -6.47 8.27 18.01
N LYS A 62 -7.44 8.65 17.18
CA LYS A 62 -8.68 7.87 17.01
C LYS A 62 -8.41 6.44 16.53
N ILE A 63 -7.48 6.26 15.58
CA ILE A 63 -7.11 4.92 15.06
C ILE A 63 -6.49 4.08 16.18
N TYR A 64 -5.51 4.63 16.91
CA TYR A 64 -4.87 3.90 18.00
C TYR A 64 -5.85 3.54 19.12
N LYS A 65 -6.76 4.47 19.50
CA LYS A 65 -7.80 4.19 20.48
C LYS A 65 -8.75 3.08 20.03
N LYS A 66 -9.19 3.12 18.76
CA LYS A 66 -10.03 2.07 18.20
C LYS A 66 -9.31 0.72 18.09
N HIS A 67 -8.02 0.75 17.83
CA HIS A 67 -7.20 -0.45 17.86
C HIS A 67 -7.14 -1.05 19.28
N GLU A 68 -6.90 -0.23 20.30
CA GLU A 68 -6.91 -0.66 21.69
C GLU A 68 -8.28 -1.23 22.11
N ASP A 69 -9.39 -0.53 21.79
CA ASP A 69 -10.76 -1.02 22.03
C ASP A 69 -10.97 -2.41 21.39
N LEU A 70 -10.49 -2.60 20.15
CA LEU A 70 -10.57 -3.87 19.44
C LEU A 70 -9.77 -4.97 20.16
N LEU A 71 -8.54 -4.68 20.56
CA LEU A 71 -7.68 -5.63 21.27
C LEU A 71 -8.33 -6.11 22.57
N GLN A 72 -8.93 -5.20 23.34
CA GLN A 72 -9.64 -5.53 24.56
C GLN A 72 -10.88 -6.41 24.26
N ALA A 73 -11.65 -6.08 23.24
CA ALA A 73 -12.81 -6.86 22.82
C ALA A 73 -12.43 -8.29 22.39
N LEU A 74 -11.30 -8.46 21.71
CA LEU A 74 -10.84 -9.76 21.21
C LEU A 74 -10.36 -10.70 22.33
N GLN A 75 -9.96 -10.18 23.49
CA GLN A 75 -9.50 -11.02 24.63
C GLN A 75 -10.57 -11.97 25.17
N VAL A 76 -11.85 -11.62 25.01
CA VAL A 76 -12.99 -12.43 25.50
C VAL A 76 -13.63 -13.29 24.41
N VAL A 77 -13.13 -13.22 23.17
CA VAL A 77 -13.65 -13.99 22.04
C VAL A 77 -13.07 -15.40 22.07
N PRO A 78 -13.90 -16.45 21.98
CA PRO A 78 -13.41 -17.83 21.89
C PRO A 78 -12.49 -18.02 20.66
N PRO A 79 -11.40 -18.80 20.78
CA PRO A 79 -10.42 -18.96 19.67
C PRO A 79 -11.04 -19.40 18.34
N LEU A 80 -11.99 -20.32 18.35
CA LEU A 80 -12.69 -20.77 17.14
C LEU A 80 -13.45 -19.64 16.43
N VAL A 81 -14.10 -18.77 17.20
CA VAL A 81 -14.84 -17.61 16.65
C VAL A 81 -13.87 -16.60 16.09
N LEU A 82 -12.74 -16.37 16.77
CA LEU A 82 -11.68 -15.49 16.31
C LEU A 82 -11.07 -15.99 15.00
N GLU A 83 -10.78 -17.29 14.88
CA GLU A 83 -10.28 -17.89 13.64
C GLU A 83 -11.25 -17.68 12.48
N GLN A 84 -12.56 -17.92 12.69
CA GLN A 84 -13.58 -17.69 11.67
C GLN A 84 -13.68 -16.21 11.28
N PHE A 85 -13.55 -15.30 12.22
CA PHE A 85 -13.52 -13.86 11.95
C PHE A 85 -12.31 -13.48 11.09
N ILE A 86 -11.11 -13.97 11.43
CA ILE A 86 -9.87 -13.71 10.69
C ILE A 86 -9.98 -14.26 9.25
N LEU A 87 -10.44 -15.49 9.07
CA LEU A 87 -10.62 -16.09 7.75
C LEU A 87 -11.65 -15.31 6.90
N SER A 88 -12.74 -14.86 7.53
CA SER A 88 -13.74 -14.01 6.87
C SER A 88 -13.16 -12.66 6.43
N SER A 89 -12.37 -12.03 7.30
CA SER A 89 -11.70 -10.75 7.00
C SER A 89 -10.68 -10.91 5.88
N LEU A 90 -9.94 -12.03 5.84
CA LEU A 90 -9.04 -12.36 4.76
C LEU A 90 -9.77 -12.48 3.41
N VAL A 91 -10.94 -13.12 3.38
CA VAL A 91 -11.75 -13.22 2.16
C VAL A 91 -12.16 -11.83 1.68
N ASP A 92 -12.59 -10.96 2.61
CA ASP A 92 -13.01 -9.59 2.26
C ASP A 92 -11.84 -8.72 1.79
N GLU A 93 -10.65 -8.85 2.38
CA GLU A 93 -9.43 -8.14 1.96
C GLU A 93 -9.01 -8.55 0.54
N VAL A 94 -8.90 -9.86 0.26
CA VAL A 94 -8.53 -10.36 -1.06
C VAL A 94 -9.54 -9.94 -2.12
N ARG A 95 -10.82 -9.95 -1.79
CA ARG A 95 -11.87 -9.47 -2.69
C ARG A 95 -11.75 -7.98 -2.94
N ALA A 96 -11.66 -7.16 -1.89
CA ALA A 96 -11.60 -5.71 -2.01
C ALA A 96 -10.39 -5.25 -2.82
N THR A 97 -9.19 -5.82 -2.56
CA THR A 97 -7.99 -5.48 -3.33
C THR A 97 -8.09 -5.88 -4.80
N SER A 98 -8.81 -6.97 -5.11
CA SER A 98 -9.03 -7.42 -6.49
C SER A 98 -10.07 -6.55 -7.20
N ASP A 99 -11.18 -6.22 -6.54
CA ASP A 99 -12.24 -5.37 -7.09
C ASP A 99 -11.71 -3.97 -7.47
N ILE A 100 -10.78 -3.39 -6.67
CA ILE A 100 -10.13 -2.10 -6.97
C ILE A 100 -9.36 -2.16 -8.30
N GLU A 101 -8.75 -3.30 -8.63
CA GLU A 101 -8.00 -3.51 -9.89
C GLU A 101 -8.93 -3.99 -11.03
N GLY A 102 -10.24 -3.97 -10.84
CA GLY A 102 -11.20 -4.44 -11.85
C GLY A 102 -11.25 -5.97 -12.01
N ILE A 103 -10.63 -6.72 -11.12
CA ILE A 103 -10.63 -8.18 -11.12
C ILE A 103 -11.82 -8.67 -10.30
N HIS A 104 -12.96 -8.85 -10.96
CA HIS A 104 -14.18 -9.30 -10.30
C HIS A 104 -14.07 -10.75 -9.81
N SER A 105 -14.45 -10.96 -8.55
CA SER A 105 -14.50 -12.26 -7.89
C SER A 105 -15.68 -12.35 -6.96
N THR A 106 -16.16 -13.56 -6.73
CA THR A 106 -17.20 -13.80 -5.73
C THR A 106 -16.58 -14.13 -4.37
N ARG A 107 -17.26 -13.74 -3.30
CA ARG A 107 -16.85 -14.14 -1.94
C ARG A 107 -16.74 -15.67 -1.79
N LYS A 108 -17.60 -16.43 -2.49
CA LYS A 108 -17.57 -17.90 -2.49
C LYS A 108 -16.28 -18.44 -3.09
N GLU A 109 -15.91 -17.95 -4.27
CA GLU A 109 -14.67 -18.34 -4.97
C GLU A 109 -13.43 -18.13 -4.08
N ILE A 110 -13.28 -16.94 -3.50
CA ILE A 110 -12.14 -16.65 -2.62
C ILE A 110 -12.19 -17.52 -1.35
N LYS A 111 -13.37 -17.71 -0.75
CA LYS A 111 -13.55 -18.58 0.43
C LYS A 111 -13.11 -20.02 0.16
N GLU A 112 -13.43 -20.57 -1.00
CA GLU A 112 -13.02 -21.92 -1.39
C GLU A 112 -11.49 -22.04 -1.50
N VAL A 113 -10.80 -21.01 -2.03
CA VAL A 113 -9.33 -20.95 -2.07
C VAL A 113 -8.76 -20.80 -0.66
N VAL A 114 -9.31 -19.90 0.16
CA VAL A 114 -8.88 -19.68 1.55
C VAL A 114 -9.04 -20.95 2.39
N SER A 115 -10.10 -21.71 2.18
CA SER A 115 -10.38 -22.98 2.91
C SER A 115 -9.58 -24.17 2.34
N GLY A 116 -8.82 -24.00 1.24
CA GLY A 116 -8.07 -25.07 0.62
C GLY A 116 -8.91 -26.12 -0.12
N ILE A 117 -10.22 -25.85 -0.30
CA ILE A 117 -11.16 -26.74 -1.01
C ILE A 117 -10.84 -26.79 -2.50
N VAL A 118 -10.43 -25.65 -3.06
CA VAL A 118 -10.08 -25.51 -4.48
C VAL A 118 -8.65 -24.99 -4.58
N GLN A 119 -7.81 -25.67 -5.33
CA GLN A 119 -6.50 -25.16 -5.77
C GLN A 119 -6.69 -24.38 -7.05
N SER A 120 -7.24 -23.15 -6.96
CA SER A 120 -7.35 -22.25 -8.10
C SER A 120 -6.00 -21.60 -8.37
N ALA A 121 -5.53 -21.59 -9.62
CA ALA A 121 -4.36 -20.79 -10.01
C ALA A 121 -4.56 -19.29 -9.78
N ARG A 122 -5.81 -18.86 -9.84
CA ARG A 122 -6.25 -17.47 -9.63
C ARG A 122 -6.29 -17.13 -8.17
N PHE A 123 -5.90 -16.31 -7.49
CA PHE A 123 -5.89 -15.94 -6.07
C PHE A 123 -5.03 -16.79 -5.13
N SER A 124 -4.50 -17.95 -5.54
CA SER A 124 -3.73 -18.81 -4.64
C SER A 124 -2.50 -18.10 -4.07
N SER A 125 -1.74 -17.39 -4.89
CA SER A 125 -0.54 -16.66 -4.46
C SER A 125 -0.90 -15.53 -3.48
N ILE A 126 -1.94 -14.75 -3.79
CA ILE A 126 -2.43 -13.67 -2.94
C ILE A 126 -2.89 -14.21 -1.59
N VAL A 127 -3.76 -15.23 -1.60
CA VAL A 127 -4.26 -15.88 -0.38
C VAL A 127 -3.12 -16.46 0.45
N ALA A 128 -2.15 -17.14 -0.16
CA ALA A 128 -1.00 -17.71 0.55
C ALA A 128 -0.19 -16.63 1.25
N LYS A 129 0.06 -15.50 0.59
CA LYS A 129 0.82 -14.38 1.17
C LYS A 129 0.06 -13.70 2.32
N TYR A 130 -1.24 -13.43 2.17
CA TYR A 130 -2.04 -12.90 3.27
C TYR A 130 -2.15 -13.86 4.45
N LYS A 131 -2.26 -15.19 4.20
CA LYS A 131 -2.19 -16.20 5.26
C LYS A 131 -0.86 -16.18 5.99
N SER A 132 0.25 -15.99 5.29
CA SER A 132 1.58 -15.93 5.93
C SER A 132 1.74 -14.73 6.87
N ILE A 133 1.01 -13.64 6.64
CA ILE A 133 0.92 -12.55 7.62
C ILE A 133 0.26 -13.09 8.92
N LEU A 134 -0.82 -13.84 8.81
CA LEU A 134 -1.60 -14.33 9.95
C LEU A 134 -0.85 -15.38 10.76
N THR A 135 0.03 -16.15 10.15
CA THR A 135 0.76 -17.25 10.81
C THR A 135 2.15 -16.84 11.31
N ASP A 136 2.55 -15.57 11.12
CA ASP A 136 3.93 -15.08 11.37
C ASP A 136 5.02 -16.00 10.79
N SER A 137 4.64 -16.82 9.81
CA SER A 137 5.47 -17.91 9.29
C SER A 137 6.59 -17.42 8.36
N ALA A 138 6.53 -16.16 7.91
CA ALA A 138 7.54 -15.58 7.04
C ALA A 138 7.81 -14.12 7.38
N LEU A 139 9.03 -13.85 7.85
CA LEU A 139 9.59 -12.51 7.87
C LEU A 139 9.84 -12.08 6.42
N MET A 140 8.87 -11.38 5.83
CA MET A 140 9.07 -10.79 4.51
C MET A 140 9.99 -9.58 4.63
N GLN A 141 10.97 -9.52 3.75
CA GLN A 141 11.88 -8.39 3.65
C GLN A 141 11.33 -7.44 2.57
N PHE A 142 11.28 -6.14 2.88
CA PHE A 142 10.91 -5.07 1.97
C PHE A 142 11.90 -3.92 2.14
N LYS A 143 13.20 -4.24 2.13
CA LYS A 143 14.28 -3.27 2.39
C LYS A 143 14.94 -2.78 1.12
N THR A 144 14.95 -3.59 0.08
CA THR A 144 15.63 -3.31 -1.19
C THR A 144 14.68 -3.44 -2.38
N CYS A 145 15.09 -2.92 -3.52
CA CYS A 145 14.35 -3.09 -4.77
C CYS A 145 14.23 -4.56 -5.18
N GLU A 146 15.26 -5.36 -4.89
CA GLU A 146 15.30 -6.80 -5.12
C GLU A 146 14.27 -7.53 -4.27
N ASP A 147 14.09 -7.12 -3.01
CA ASP A 147 13.04 -7.67 -2.14
C ASP A 147 11.64 -7.41 -2.73
N ILE A 148 11.40 -6.19 -3.21
CA ILE A 148 10.13 -5.79 -3.85
C ILE A 148 9.91 -6.62 -5.12
N ARG A 149 10.95 -6.81 -5.94
CA ARG A 149 10.87 -7.61 -7.15
C ARG A 149 10.59 -9.08 -6.82
N ALA A 150 11.33 -9.68 -5.91
CA ALA A 150 11.13 -11.07 -5.50
C ALA A 150 9.72 -11.31 -4.95
N PHE A 151 9.24 -10.37 -4.12
CA PHE A 151 7.87 -10.42 -3.62
C PHE A 151 6.84 -10.35 -4.75
N TYR A 152 6.99 -9.41 -5.67
CA TYR A 152 6.08 -9.26 -6.81
C TYR A 152 6.03 -10.52 -7.67
N ASP A 153 7.18 -11.15 -7.95
CA ASP A 153 7.26 -12.38 -8.77
C ASP A 153 6.46 -13.53 -8.15
N GLU A 154 6.45 -13.66 -6.82
CA GLU A 154 5.66 -14.66 -6.13
C GLU A 154 4.19 -14.28 -5.95
N PHE A 155 3.92 -12.99 -5.78
CA PHE A 155 2.61 -12.48 -5.37
C PHE A 155 1.66 -12.21 -6.53
N ALA A 156 2.13 -11.50 -7.56
CA ALA A 156 1.27 -10.98 -8.63
C ALA A 156 1.71 -11.38 -10.05
N HIS A 157 3.02 -11.55 -10.30
CA HIS A 157 3.56 -11.70 -11.66
C HIS A 157 2.91 -12.81 -12.47
N LYS A 158 2.70 -13.99 -11.86
CA LYS A 158 2.11 -15.15 -12.54
C LYS A 158 0.67 -14.88 -13.00
N GLU A 159 -0.12 -14.23 -12.18
CA GLU A 159 -1.50 -13.87 -12.53
C GLU A 159 -1.54 -12.76 -13.58
N VAL A 160 -0.72 -11.72 -13.40
CA VAL A 160 -0.61 -10.59 -14.33
C VAL A 160 -0.23 -11.07 -15.73
N THR A 161 0.81 -11.89 -15.86
CA THR A 161 1.27 -12.39 -17.16
C THR A 161 0.36 -13.45 -17.78
N ALA A 162 -0.43 -14.17 -16.97
CA ALA A 162 -1.47 -15.05 -17.48
C ALA A 162 -2.65 -14.28 -18.07
N ASN A 163 -2.99 -13.14 -17.48
CA ASN A 163 -4.05 -12.26 -17.99
C ASN A 163 -3.59 -11.48 -19.23
N ASP A 164 -2.39 -10.93 -19.21
CA ASP A 164 -1.78 -10.22 -20.32
C ASP A 164 -0.27 -10.50 -20.40
N PRO A 165 0.18 -11.34 -21.36
CA PRO A 165 1.59 -11.66 -21.54
C PRO A 165 2.48 -10.43 -21.86
N THR A 166 1.91 -9.33 -22.36
CA THR A 166 2.65 -8.09 -22.63
C THR A 166 3.10 -7.37 -21.36
N HIS A 167 2.49 -7.69 -20.22
CA HIS A 167 2.87 -7.17 -18.92
C HIS A 167 4.07 -7.91 -18.27
N LYS A 168 4.71 -8.82 -19.01
CA LYS A 168 5.96 -9.41 -18.56
C LYS A 168 7.03 -8.33 -18.43
N LEU A 169 7.73 -8.33 -17.29
CA LEU A 169 8.80 -7.36 -17.04
C LEU A 169 9.98 -7.59 -17.99
N ASP A 170 10.52 -6.52 -18.50
CA ASP A 170 11.55 -6.46 -19.54
C ASP A 170 12.82 -5.74 -19.07
N GLY A 171 12.82 -5.18 -17.86
CA GLY A 171 13.98 -4.61 -17.19
C GLY A 171 14.71 -5.60 -16.29
N ASP A 172 15.76 -5.13 -15.63
CA ASP A 172 16.56 -5.95 -14.72
C ASP A 172 15.78 -6.27 -13.44
N LEU A 173 15.09 -5.28 -12.88
CA LEU A 173 14.21 -5.40 -11.71
C LEU A 173 12.75 -5.04 -12.04
N PHE A 174 12.54 -4.00 -12.85
CA PHE A 174 11.25 -3.41 -13.10
C PHE A 174 10.95 -3.33 -14.61
N ARG A 175 9.94 -2.59 -14.99
CA ARG A 175 9.64 -2.30 -16.39
C ARG A 175 10.61 -1.29 -16.98
N ARG A 176 10.86 -1.40 -18.29
CA ARG A 176 11.62 -0.40 -19.08
C ARG A 176 10.67 0.61 -19.73
N ASP A 177 9.56 0.15 -20.26
CA ASP A 177 8.63 0.99 -20.98
C ASP A 177 7.73 1.83 -20.09
N SER A 178 7.11 2.85 -20.69
CA SER A 178 6.16 3.70 -20.00
C SER A 178 4.86 3.00 -19.70
N VAL A 179 4.28 3.29 -18.55
CA VAL A 179 2.93 2.90 -18.18
C VAL A 179 2.11 4.15 -17.86
N SER A 180 0.85 4.16 -18.27
CA SER A 180 -0.07 5.26 -18.01
C SER A 180 -1.26 4.78 -17.21
N ILE A 181 -1.61 5.54 -16.18
CA ILE A 181 -2.82 5.34 -15.39
C ILE A 181 -3.91 6.20 -16.00
N THR A 182 -5.03 5.56 -16.37
CA THR A 182 -6.16 6.23 -16.99
C THR A 182 -7.36 6.29 -16.05
N SER A 183 -8.14 7.36 -16.17
CA SER A 183 -9.46 7.43 -15.53
C SER A 183 -10.44 6.47 -16.23
N PRO A 184 -11.61 6.18 -15.63
CA PRO A 184 -12.67 5.40 -16.30
C PRO A 184 -13.12 6.00 -17.63
N SER A 185 -12.91 7.30 -17.85
CA SER A 185 -13.20 7.98 -19.12
C SER A 185 -12.08 7.86 -20.17
N GLY A 186 -11.00 7.09 -19.90
CA GLY A 186 -9.86 6.92 -20.80
C GLY A 186 -8.85 8.07 -20.78
N LYS A 187 -9.04 9.10 -19.95
CA LYS A 187 -8.08 10.20 -19.82
C LYS A 187 -6.88 9.76 -18.99
N ILE A 188 -5.66 9.99 -19.50
CA ILE A 188 -4.43 9.77 -18.73
C ILE A 188 -4.39 10.77 -17.56
N ILE A 189 -4.29 10.24 -16.35
CA ILE A 189 -4.20 11.02 -15.10
C ILE A 189 -2.79 11.02 -14.53
N HIS A 190 -2.02 9.95 -14.79
CA HIS A 190 -0.65 9.85 -14.35
C HIS A 190 0.17 8.97 -15.31
N ARG A 191 1.48 9.21 -15.36
CA ARG A 191 2.47 8.32 -15.99
C ARG A 191 3.46 7.85 -14.97
N GLY A 192 3.67 6.55 -14.89
CA GLY A 192 4.69 5.97 -14.04
C GLY A 192 6.08 6.49 -14.39
N VAL A 193 6.96 6.46 -13.42
CA VAL A 193 8.34 6.95 -13.55
C VAL A 193 9.10 6.12 -14.57
N GLN A 194 9.97 6.78 -15.33
CA GLN A 194 10.93 6.15 -16.25
C GLN A 194 12.20 7.00 -16.36
N PRO A 195 13.32 6.45 -16.77
CA PRO A 195 13.59 5.02 -17.05
C PRO A 195 13.71 4.16 -15.77
N GLU A 196 13.94 2.86 -15.93
CA GLU A 196 14.10 1.90 -14.82
C GLU A 196 15.10 2.36 -13.75
N LYS A 197 16.24 2.92 -14.16
CA LYS A 197 17.23 3.49 -13.22
C LYS A 197 16.59 4.51 -12.26
N LYS A 198 15.66 5.32 -12.75
CA LYS A 198 14.95 6.31 -11.92
C LYS A 198 13.90 5.66 -11.05
N ILE A 199 13.27 4.55 -11.49
CA ILE A 199 12.39 3.74 -10.68
C ILE A 199 13.16 3.22 -9.45
N VAL A 200 14.32 2.59 -9.68
CA VAL A 200 15.19 2.07 -8.60
C VAL A 200 15.61 3.17 -7.63
N GLU A 201 16.07 4.31 -8.14
CA GLU A 201 16.49 5.45 -7.32
C GLU A 201 15.35 5.93 -6.39
N LEU A 202 14.17 6.19 -6.96
CA LEU A 202 13.04 6.72 -6.19
C LEU A 202 12.41 5.67 -5.27
N LEU A 203 12.44 4.39 -5.66
CA LEU A 203 11.94 3.32 -4.82
C LEU A 203 12.83 3.10 -3.59
N ASN A 204 14.15 3.24 -3.71
CA ASN A 204 15.06 3.21 -2.56
C ASN A 204 14.72 4.32 -1.55
N VAL A 205 14.52 5.57 -2.01
CA VAL A 205 14.06 6.66 -1.13
C VAL A 205 12.73 6.32 -0.47
N THR A 206 11.81 5.71 -1.21
CA THR A 206 10.49 5.32 -0.70
C THR A 206 10.60 4.23 0.38
N LEU A 207 11.51 3.28 0.21
CA LEU A 207 11.79 2.23 1.19
C LEU A 207 12.49 2.77 2.45
N GLU A 208 13.41 3.72 2.29
CA GLU A 208 14.01 4.43 3.42
C GLU A 208 12.95 5.14 4.28
N ILE A 209 11.98 5.80 3.65
CA ILE A 209 10.85 6.43 4.37
C ILE A 209 10.02 5.38 5.11
N LEU A 210 9.71 4.26 4.47
CA LEU A 210 8.92 3.17 5.06
C LEU A 210 9.59 2.60 6.33
N HIS A 211 10.91 2.52 6.34
CA HIS A 211 11.69 1.98 7.43
C HIS A 211 12.19 3.02 8.44
N ASN A 212 11.89 4.31 8.25
CA ASN A 212 12.36 5.37 9.13
C ASN A 212 11.71 5.28 10.53
N PRO A 213 12.45 4.96 11.60
CA PRO A 213 11.89 4.82 12.95
C PRO A 213 11.45 6.16 13.56
N ASP A 214 11.98 7.28 13.06
CA ASP A 214 11.67 8.63 13.58
C ASP A 214 10.34 9.19 13.04
N MET A 215 9.61 8.39 12.29
CA MET A 215 8.29 8.76 11.76
C MET A 215 7.22 7.78 12.27
N PRO A 216 6.02 8.29 12.63
CA PRO A 216 4.90 7.43 13.00
C PRO A 216 4.56 6.41 11.89
N LEU A 217 4.28 5.17 12.28
CA LEU A 217 4.01 4.09 11.32
C LEU A 217 2.90 4.45 10.32
N LEU A 218 1.78 5.00 10.79
CA LEU A 218 0.66 5.37 9.91
C LEU A 218 1.07 6.42 8.85
N ALA A 219 1.97 7.36 9.21
CA ALA A 219 2.53 8.30 8.24
C ALA A 219 3.42 7.59 7.22
N ARG A 220 4.34 6.73 7.68
CA ARG A 220 5.28 6.01 6.80
C ARG A 220 4.58 5.15 5.76
N VAL A 221 3.61 4.35 6.19
CA VAL A 221 2.87 3.46 5.28
C VAL A 221 1.99 4.24 4.29
N ALA A 222 1.40 5.37 4.72
CA ALA A 222 0.61 6.22 3.83
C ALA A 222 1.48 6.90 2.77
N ILE A 223 2.65 7.42 3.17
CA ILE A 223 3.62 8.04 2.26
C ILE A 223 4.20 6.99 1.31
N PHE A 224 4.59 5.81 1.83
CA PHE A 224 5.05 4.69 1.02
C PHE A 224 4.02 4.33 -0.05
N HIS A 225 2.77 4.14 0.33
CA HIS A 225 1.71 3.78 -0.62
C HIS A 225 1.58 4.82 -1.73
N TYR A 226 1.51 6.11 -1.36
CA TYR A 226 1.40 7.19 -2.34
C TYR A 226 2.60 7.25 -3.30
N LEU A 227 3.83 7.16 -2.77
CA LEU A 227 5.04 7.24 -3.58
C LEU A 227 5.24 5.99 -4.45
N PHE A 228 4.89 4.81 -3.94
CA PHE A 228 4.92 3.57 -4.71
C PHE A 228 3.96 3.63 -5.91
N GLU A 229 2.71 4.09 -5.68
CA GLU A 229 1.74 4.29 -6.75
C GLU A 229 2.16 5.38 -7.73
N TYR A 230 2.85 6.42 -7.27
CA TYR A 230 3.43 7.43 -8.14
C TYR A 230 4.56 6.87 -9.01
N ILE A 231 5.47 6.07 -8.46
CA ILE A 231 6.56 5.42 -9.19
C ILE A 231 6.01 4.43 -10.21
N HIS A 232 5.05 3.61 -9.79
CA HIS A 232 4.38 2.58 -10.58
C HIS A 232 5.38 1.63 -11.23
N PRO A 233 6.17 0.85 -10.44
CA PRO A 233 7.34 0.13 -10.94
C PRO A 233 7.03 -1.06 -11.87
N PHE A 234 5.82 -1.58 -11.88
CA PHE A 234 5.38 -2.71 -12.69
C PHE A 234 4.40 -2.27 -13.79
N TYR A 235 4.17 -3.12 -14.80
CA TYR A 235 3.16 -2.88 -15.83
C TYR A 235 1.75 -3.00 -15.27
N ASP A 236 1.53 -3.98 -14.36
CA ASP A 236 0.27 -4.21 -13.64
C ASP A 236 0.56 -4.80 -12.26
N GLY A 237 -0.45 -4.81 -11.36
CA GLY A 237 -0.33 -5.35 -10.00
C GLY A 237 0.32 -4.40 -9.00
N ASN A 238 0.58 -3.13 -9.37
CA ASN A 238 1.18 -2.15 -8.46
C ASN A 238 0.30 -1.92 -7.23
N GLY A 239 -0.99 -1.65 -7.41
CA GLY A 239 -1.91 -1.39 -6.32
C GLY A 239 -2.05 -2.57 -5.36
N ARG A 240 -2.15 -3.80 -5.87
CA ARG A 240 -2.19 -5.01 -5.03
C ARG A 240 -0.92 -5.18 -4.22
N THR A 241 0.24 -4.99 -4.86
CA THR A 241 1.56 -5.07 -4.19
C THR A 241 1.69 -4.02 -3.09
N ALA A 242 1.40 -2.75 -3.38
CA ALA A 242 1.49 -1.67 -2.41
C ALA A 242 0.54 -1.88 -1.22
N ARG A 243 -0.73 -2.24 -1.47
CA ARG A 243 -1.70 -2.51 -0.40
C ARG A 243 -1.29 -3.69 0.46
N PHE A 244 -0.76 -4.76 -0.13
CA PHE A 244 -0.24 -5.89 0.66
C PHE A 244 0.90 -5.44 1.58
N ILE A 245 1.88 -4.68 1.08
CA ILE A 245 3.01 -4.21 1.89
C ILE A 245 2.51 -3.34 3.05
N VAL A 246 1.55 -2.43 2.79
CA VAL A 246 0.91 -1.62 3.84
C VAL A 246 0.25 -2.51 4.89
N SER A 247 -0.56 -3.50 4.45
CA SER A 247 -1.24 -4.46 5.35
C SER A 247 -0.23 -5.25 6.18
N TYR A 248 0.89 -5.67 5.59
CA TYR A 248 1.97 -6.36 6.28
C TYR A 248 2.59 -5.52 7.41
N PHE A 249 2.93 -4.25 7.13
CA PHE A 249 3.51 -3.37 8.14
C PHE A 249 2.53 -3.03 9.26
N LEU A 250 1.27 -2.80 8.93
CA LEU A 250 0.22 -2.55 9.92
C LEU A 250 -0.03 -3.78 10.80
N ALA A 251 -0.14 -4.96 10.21
CA ALA A 251 -0.31 -6.20 10.93
C ALA A 251 0.85 -6.45 11.89
N ARG A 252 2.10 -6.30 11.46
CA ARG A 252 3.27 -6.51 12.32
C ARG A 252 3.32 -5.55 13.51
N CYS A 253 2.89 -4.31 13.36
CA CYS A 253 2.77 -3.40 14.50
C CYS A 253 1.72 -3.90 15.50
N CYS A 254 0.58 -4.37 15.00
CA CYS A 254 -0.47 -4.95 15.84
C CYS A 254 -0.01 -6.24 16.53
N TRP A 255 0.78 -7.09 15.83
CA TRP A 255 1.28 -8.36 16.36
C TRP A 255 2.37 -8.20 17.42
N GLN A 256 3.19 -7.16 17.36
CA GLN A 256 4.19 -6.87 18.42
C GLN A 256 3.53 -6.49 19.75
N ILE A 257 2.30 -6.00 19.72
CA ILE A 257 1.54 -5.62 20.92
C ILE A 257 0.79 -6.83 21.52
N MET A 258 0.50 -7.84 20.71
CA MET A 258 -0.17 -9.09 21.13
C MET A 258 0.65 -10.30 20.69
N ASP A 259 0.94 -11.18 21.63
CA ASP A 259 1.55 -12.50 21.36
C ASP A 259 0.50 -13.46 20.73
N TRP A 260 -0.03 -13.06 19.56
CA TRP A 260 -1.10 -13.79 18.84
C TRP A 260 -0.70 -15.22 18.51
N GLY A 261 0.57 -15.47 18.22
CA GLY A 261 1.07 -16.81 17.98
C GLY A 261 0.85 -17.75 19.16
N ARG A 262 0.83 -17.22 20.39
CA ARG A 262 0.48 -18.00 21.58
C ARG A 262 -1.02 -18.20 21.76
N VAL A 263 -1.85 -17.26 21.25
CA VAL A 263 -3.30 -17.31 21.47
C VAL A 263 -3.99 -18.20 20.43
N ILE A 264 -3.55 -18.19 19.17
CA ILE A 264 -4.26 -18.88 18.06
C ILE A 264 -3.72 -20.30 17.82
N TRP A 265 -2.43 -20.57 18.07
CA TRP A 265 -1.78 -21.84 17.67
C TRP A 265 -1.34 -22.74 18.82
N LYS A 266 -1.72 -22.42 20.05
CA LYS A 266 -1.54 -23.31 21.23
C LYS A 266 -2.81 -24.01 21.70
N ALA A 267 -3.92 -23.90 20.95
CA ALA A 267 -5.14 -24.63 21.26
C ALA A 267 -5.21 -25.93 20.48
#